data_91d1af8523f8312ae9e19ec59ebbd5d1
#
_entry.id   91d1af8523f8312ae9e19ec59ebbd5d1
#
_cell.length_a   1.000
_cell.length_b   1.000
_cell.length_c   1.000
_cell.angle_alpha   90.00
_cell.angle_beta   90.00
_cell.angle_gamma   90.00
#
_symmetry.space_group_name_H-M   'P 1'
#
loop_
_entity.id
_entity.type
_entity.pdbx_description
1 polymer ?
#
loop_
_entity_poly.entity_id
_entity_poly.type
_entity_poly.pdbx_seq_one_letter_code
_entity_poly.pdbx_strand_id
1 'polypeptide(L)'
;TASELQADLLQNPHVAQIRLDLPGQEERARFLSAGGGGDLPRGEELRSVTGMEPVDLAGRLAGLNLLRIRHLILESVRNGQRVTPEHIAAGKKRLIEEYCQGLVRFKDPKPGFSLDSVATHTAAKKKLRDLAWLIKNGKTDVLERGILLPGRVGVGKSFLVDCFASECGLPVMEIGDFRSKWVGDTERQQSRILMTIRALGPVIVVVDEADAVFGNRSDDGDSGVSSRVFAAFAAHIGDSSLRGREVWVAMTSRPDLLAIDMKRQGRFGLCIPLFPAQTASEVMELFEVIARTRRIALSKPVLTTIRKKLGERALTGSDVESILMRAKECAVMAQRDDDVQ
;
A
#
# COMPACT_ATOMS: atom_id res chain seq x y z
N THR A 1 10.42 8.72 -22.71
CA THR A 1 11.39 7.96 -21.88
C THR A 1 12.27 7.11 -22.80
N ALA A 2 13.49 6.73 -22.36
CA ALA A 2 14.36 5.84 -23.14
C ALA A 2 13.64 4.57 -23.59
N SER A 3 12.65 4.14 -22.82
CA SER A 3 11.80 2.99 -23.11
C SER A 3 10.77 3.17 -24.23
N GLU A 4 10.62 4.37 -24.75
CA GLU A 4 9.74 4.70 -25.91
C GLU A 4 10.56 4.81 -27.19
N LEU A 5 11.90 4.78 -27.09
CA LEU A 5 12.81 4.78 -28.22
C LEU A 5 12.96 3.36 -28.77
N GLN A 6 13.17 3.26 -30.07
CA GLN A 6 13.43 1.96 -30.71
C GLN A 6 14.70 1.32 -30.13
N ALA A 7 14.68 -0.01 -29.99
CA ALA A 7 15.79 -0.78 -29.42
C ALA A 7 17.12 -0.50 -30.10
N ASP A 8 17.10 -0.26 -31.42
CA ASP A 8 18.27 0.03 -32.22
C ASP A 8 18.98 1.35 -31.83
N LEU A 9 18.19 2.36 -31.36
CA LEU A 9 18.76 3.60 -30.85
C LEU A 9 19.41 3.40 -29.47
N LEU A 10 18.85 2.53 -28.63
CA LEU A 10 19.37 2.25 -27.29
C LEU A 10 20.66 1.40 -27.33
N GLN A 11 20.81 0.58 -28.35
CA GLN A 11 21.98 -0.27 -28.56
C GLN A 11 23.10 0.40 -29.41
N ASN A 12 22.83 1.57 -29.94
CA ASN A 12 23.80 2.28 -30.77
C ASN A 12 24.97 2.81 -29.91
N PRO A 13 26.22 2.41 -30.15
CA PRO A 13 27.40 2.83 -29.38
C PRO A 13 27.67 4.34 -29.43
N HIS A 14 27.10 5.05 -30.40
CA HIS A 14 27.21 6.51 -30.54
C HIS A 14 26.14 7.28 -29.78
N VAL A 15 25.19 6.59 -29.11
CA VAL A 15 24.13 7.21 -28.30
C VAL A 15 24.48 7.11 -26.83
N ALA A 16 24.77 8.25 -26.20
CA ALA A 16 24.97 8.34 -24.78
C ALA A 16 23.58 8.38 -24.06
N GLN A 17 23.32 7.42 -23.18
CA GLN A 17 22.13 7.40 -22.35
C GLN A 17 22.39 8.13 -21.03
N ILE A 18 21.71 9.24 -20.80
CA ILE A 18 21.73 9.95 -19.52
C ILE A 18 20.42 9.67 -18.81
N ARG A 19 20.49 8.96 -17.70
CA ARG A 19 19.33 8.66 -16.85
C ARG A 19 19.11 9.83 -15.88
N LEU A 20 17.94 10.46 -15.96
CA LEU A 20 17.53 11.48 -15.00
C LEU A 20 16.62 10.83 -13.97
N ASP A 21 17.04 10.85 -12.71
CA ASP A 21 16.22 10.43 -11.59
C ASP A 21 15.15 11.49 -11.26
N LEU A 22 14.13 11.09 -10.50
CA LEU A 22 13.13 12.03 -10.01
C LEU A 22 13.79 13.00 -9.00
N PRO A 23 13.38 14.29 -8.98
CA PRO A 23 14.01 15.31 -8.16
C PRO A 23 13.98 14.97 -6.68
N GLY A 24 15.08 15.23 -5.98
CA GLY A 24 15.19 15.16 -4.54
C GLY A 24 14.38 16.24 -3.83
N GLN A 25 14.23 16.17 -2.50
CA GLN A 25 13.48 17.18 -1.73
C GLN A 25 14.08 18.59 -1.88
N GLU A 26 15.40 18.72 -1.81
CA GLU A 26 16.08 20.00 -1.96
C GLU A 26 15.90 20.61 -3.35
N GLU A 27 15.94 19.79 -4.38
CA GLU A 27 15.72 20.22 -5.75
C GLU A 27 14.29 20.70 -5.97
N ARG A 28 13.31 19.97 -5.44
CA ARG A 28 11.90 20.40 -5.46
C ARG A 28 11.71 21.70 -4.69
N ALA A 29 12.31 21.84 -3.51
CA ALA A 29 12.20 23.05 -2.72
C ALA A 29 12.82 24.27 -3.45
N ARG A 30 13.99 24.09 -4.07
CA ARG A 30 14.61 25.14 -4.92
C ARG A 30 13.72 25.50 -6.11
N PHE A 31 13.15 24.51 -6.79
CA PHE A 31 12.24 24.74 -7.92
C PHE A 31 11.01 25.55 -7.51
N LEU A 32 10.37 25.21 -6.38
CA LEU A 32 9.22 25.93 -5.85
C LEU A 32 9.57 27.37 -5.43
N SER A 33 10.69 27.54 -4.74
CA SER A 33 11.16 28.87 -4.32
C SER A 33 11.53 29.77 -5.52
N ALA A 34 12.06 29.17 -6.59
CA ALA A 34 12.37 29.88 -7.84
C ALA A 34 11.14 30.18 -8.72
N GLY A 35 9.93 29.76 -8.32
CA GLY A 35 8.71 29.97 -9.07
C GLY A 35 8.53 29.04 -10.26
N GLY A 36 9.06 27.83 -10.18
CA GLY A 36 8.76 26.76 -11.14
C GLY A 36 9.10 27.05 -12.60
N GLY A 37 10.11 27.88 -12.86
CA GLY A 37 10.47 28.33 -14.20
C GLY A 37 9.76 29.61 -14.66
N GLY A 38 9.09 30.31 -13.74
CA GLY A 38 8.51 31.63 -13.98
C GLY A 38 6.99 31.74 -13.86
N ASP A 39 6.28 30.61 -13.90
CA ASP A 39 4.79 30.62 -13.94
C ASP A 39 4.14 30.28 -12.60
N LEU A 40 4.88 29.81 -11.61
CA LEU A 40 4.35 29.51 -10.28
C LEU A 40 4.40 30.74 -9.37
N PRO A 41 3.44 30.87 -8.45
CA PRO A 41 3.52 31.86 -7.36
C PRO A 41 4.84 31.70 -6.59
N ARG A 42 5.39 32.82 -6.07
CA ARG A 42 6.65 32.84 -5.35
C ARG A 42 6.49 33.38 -3.93
N GLY A 43 7.34 32.94 -3.03
CA GLY A 43 7.45 33.49 -1.67
C GLY A 43 6.10 33.53 -0.94
N GLU A 44 5.66 34.73 -0.55
CA GLU A 44 4.39 34.94 0.16
C GLU A 44 3.15 34.58 -0.67
N GLU A 45 3.20 34.77 -1.97
CA GLU A 45 2.12 34.38 -2.86
C GLU A 45 1.93 32.86 -2.89
N LEU A 46 3.02 32.08 -2.96
CA LEU A 46 2.96 30.64 -2.86
C LEU A 46 2.40 30.19 -1.50
N ARG A 47 2.81 30.85 -0.42
CA ARG A 47 2.28 30.59 0.93
C ARG A 47 0.80 30.94 1.04
N SER A 48 0.36 32.03 0.45
CA SER A 48 -1.06 32.43 0.47
C SER A 48 -1.96 31.43 -0.22
N VAL A 49 -1.47 30.85 -1.34
CA VAL A 49 -2.19 29.87 -2.13
C VAL A 49 -2.13 28.46 -1.51
N THR A 50 -1.00 28.07 -0.92
CA THR A 50 -0.78 26.69 -0.42
C THR A 50 -0.95 26.56 1.07
N GLY A 51 -0.79 27.64 1.85
CA GLY A 51 -0.73 27.63 3.30
C GLY A 51 0.52 26.91 3.85
N MET A 52 1.55 26.65 3.02
CA MET A 52 2.71 25.85 3.36
C MET A 52 4.02 26.53 2.95
N GLU A 53 5.09 26.24 3.68
CA GLU A 53 6.44 26.59 3.28
C GLU A 53 6.91 25.75 2.08
N PRO A 54 7.77 26.29 1.19
CA PRO A 54 8.27 25.55 0.02
C PRO A 54 8.94 24.21 0.38
N VAL A 55 9.59 24.11 1.52
CA VAL A 55 10.26 22.89 2.00
C VAL A 55 9.25 21.81 2.39
N ASP A 56 8.19 22.20 3.11
CA ASP A 56 7.11 21.28 3.52
C ASP A 56 6.31 20.81 2.32
N LEU A 57 6.01 21.74 1.41
CA LEU A 57 5.35 21.44 0.15
C LEU A 57 6.19 20.48 -0.71
N ALA A 58 7.52 20.70 -0.80
CA ALA A 58 8.44 19.82 -1.51
C ALA A 58 8.47 18.39 -0.93
N GLY A 59 8.34 18.24 0.38
CA GLY A 59 8.21 16.94 1.05
C GLY A 59 6.93 16.21 0.59
N ARG A 60 5.80 16.91 0.60
CA ARG A 60 4.49 16.36 0.19
C ARG A 60 4.42 15.99 -1.30
N LEU A 61 5.18 16.68 -2.15
CA LEU A 61 5.27 16.44 -3.60
C LEU A 61 6.31 15.39 -4.00
N ALA A 62 6.85 14.63 -3.04
CA ALA A 62 7.75 13.51 -3.33
C ALA A 62 7.13 12.53 -4.33
N GLY A 63 7.93 11.98 -5.25
CA GLY A 63 7.47 11.05 -6.30
C GLY A 63 7.01 11.70 -7.60
N LEU A 64 6.94 13.02 -7.66
CA LEU A 64 6.60 13.75 -8.87
C LEU A 64 7.83 14.41 -9.51
N ASN A 65 7.87 14.46 -10.84
CA ASN A 65 8.85 15.28 -11.57
C ASN A 65 8.45 16.76 -11.53
N LEU A 66 9.39 17.66 -11.81
CA LEU A 66 9.19 19.12 -11.72
C LEU A 66 8.05 19.62 -12.60
N LEU A 67 7.87 19.05 -13.79
CA LEU A 67 6.80 19.42 -14.72
C LEU A 67 5.41 19.08 -14.14
N ARG A 68 5.27 17.90 -13.54
CA ARG A 68 4.01 17.49 -12.91
C ARG A 68 3.69 18.30 -11.65
N ILE A 69 4.71 18.67 -10.88
CA ILE A 69 4.58 19.58 -9.73
C ILE A 69 4.03 20.92 -10.21
N ARG A 70 4.63 21.48 -11.27
CA ARG A 70 4.17 22.73 -11.88
C ARG A 70 2.72 22.64 -12.34
N HIS A 71 2.38 21.57 -13.06
CA HIS A 71 1.03 21.35 -13.57
C HIS A 71 -0.02 21.28 -12.45
N LEU A 72 0.26 20.51 -11.39
CA LEU A 72 -0.63 20.34 -10.24
C LEU A 72 -0.92 21.68 -9.54
N ILE A 73 0.12 22.49 -9.32
CA ILE A 73 -0.05 23.78 -8.64
C ILE A 73 -0.80 24.76 -9.56
N LEU A 74 -0.45 24.84 -10.85
CA LEU A 74 -1.12 25.74 -11.79
C LEU A 74 -2.59 25.39 -12.01
N GLU A 75 -2.93 24.09 -12.07
CA GLU A 75 -4.32 23.62 -12.17
C GLU A 75 -5.15 24.14 -10.98
N SER A 76 -4.62 24.00 -9.77
CA SER A 76 -5.29 24.47 -8.56
C SER A 76 -5.44 26.00 -8.53
N VAL A 77 -4.38 26.73 -8.90
CA VAL A 77 -4.40 28.20 -8.97
C VAL A 77 -5.41 28.69 -10.01
N ARG A 78 -5.43 28.11 -11.22
CA ARG A 78 -6.37 28.49 -12.30
C ARG A 78 -7.81 28.21 -11.93
N ASN A 79 -8.07 27.15 -11.16
CA ASN A 79 -9.42 26.82 -10.69
C ASN A 79 -9.86 27.68 -9.49
N GLY A 80 -9.03 28.62 -9.04
CA GLY A 80 -9.31 29.46 -7.87
C GLY A 80 -9.41 28.66 -6.56
N GLN A 81 -8.90 27.44 -6.57
CA GLN A 81 -8.93 26.56 -5.41
C GLN A 81 -7.65 26.74 -4.59
N ARG A 82 -7.82 26.85 -3.27
CA ARG A 82 -6.68 26.84 -2.36
C ARG A 82 -6.01 25.47 -2.43
N VAL A 83 -4.69 25.46 -2.60
CA VAL A 83 -3.90 24.21 -2.66
C VAL A 83 -3.79 23.64 -1.24
N THR A 84 -4.79 22.88 -0.82
CA THR A 84 -4.76 22.23 0.50
C THR A 84 -3.90 20.96 0.47
N PRO A 85 -3.43 20.49 1.63
CA PRO A 85 -2.73 19.20 1.72
C PRO A 85 -3.50 18.04 1.09
N GLU A 86 -4.83 18.05 1.23
CA GLU A 86 -5.73 17.03 0.68
C GLU A 86 -5.78 17.08 -0.85
N HIS A 87 -5.83 18.30 -1.45
CA HIS A 87 -5.78 18.48 -2.91
C HIS A 87 -4.43 17.99 -3.47
N ILE A 88 -3.32 18.27 -2.77
CA ILE A 88 -2.00 17.78 -3.16
C ILE A 88 -1.96 16.26 -3.11
N ALA A 89 -2.46 15.64 -2.04
CA ALA A 89 -2.50 14.20 -1.89
C ALA A 89 -3.34 13.54 -3.00
N ALA A 90 -4.54 14.06 -3.26
CA ALA A 90 -5.42 13.55 -4.31
C ALA A 90 -4.82 13.72 -5.72
N GLY A 91 -4.25 14.89 -6.03
CA GLY A 91 -3.60 15.15 -7.30
C GLY A 91 -2.34 14.29 -7.49
N LYS A 92 -1.52 14.16 -6.47
CA LYS A 92 -0.34 13.27 -6.45
C LYS A 92 -0.74 11.82 -6.69
N LYS A 93 -1.75 11.34 -5.99
CA LYS A 93 -2.30 9.99 -6.16
C LYS A 93 -2.68 9.73 -7.62
N ARG A 94 -3.51 10.59 -8.20
CA ARG A 94 -3.93 10.49 -9.60
C ARG A 94 -2.73 10.44 -10.55
N LEU A 95 -1.78 11.37 -10.40
CA LEU A 95 -0.61 11.44 -11.26
C LEU A 95 0.31 10.22 -11.17
N ILE A 96 0.44 9.62 -9.97
CA ILE A 96 1.23 8.41 -9.75
C ILE A 96 0.52 7.21 -10.39
N GLU A 97 -0.77 7.07 -10.17
CA GLU A 97 -1.57 5.98 -10.74
C GLU A 97 -1.58 6.02 -12.27
N GLU A 98 -1.73 7.22 -12.85
CA GLU A 98 -1.63 7.44 -14.31
C GLU A 98 -0.22 7.13 -14.84
N TYR A 99 0.84 7.58 -14.14
CA TYR A 99 2.22 7.32 -14.54
C TYR A 99 2.55 5.83 -14.53
N CYS A 100 2.04 5.11 -13.57
CA CYS A 100 2.15 3.66 -13.47
C CYS A 100 1.08 2.90 -14.26
N GLN A 101 0.28 3.59 -15.09
CA GLN A 101 -0.75 2.99 -15.95
C GLN A 101 -1.78 2.14 -15.20
N GLY A 102 -2.14 2.54 -13.98
CA GLY A 102 -3.09 1.82 -13.14
C GLY A 102 -2.59 0.49 -12.57
N LEU A 103 -1.28 0.21 -12.69
CA LEU A 103 -0.65 -0.98 -12.09
C LEU A 103 -0.41 -0.82 -10.59
N VAL A 104 -0.52 0.39 -10.07
CA VAL A 104 -0.42 0.68 -8.65
C VAL A 104 -1.66 1.41 -8.18
N ARG A 105 -2.05 1.14 -6.94
CA ARG A 105 -3.06 1.91 -6.20
C ARG A 105 -2.38 2.60 -5.05
N PHE A 106 -2.56 3.89 -4.96
CA PHE A 106 -2.03 4.69 -3.87
C PHE A 106 -3.12 4.93 -2.84
N LYS A 107 -2.87 4.57 -1.58
CA LYS A 107 -3.80 4.74 -0.47
C LYS A 107 -3.15 5.62 0.60
N ASP A 108 -3.86 6.65 1.01
CA ASP A 108 -3.45 7.43 2.17
C ASP A 108 -3.83 6.71 3.48
N PRO A 109 -3.10 6.96 4.58
CA PRO A 109 -3.46 6.45 5.89
C PRO A 109 -4.90 6.85 6.25
N LYS A 110 -5.68 5.90 6.75
CA LYS A 110 -7.08 6.16 7.14
C LYS A 110 -7.13 6.76 8.55
N PRO A 111 -7.61 8.01 8.73
CA PRO A 111 -7.77 8.59 10.05
C PRO A 111 -8.69 7.73 10.94
N GLY A 112 -8.30 7.56 12.20
CA GLY A 112 -9.09 6.78 13.18
C GLY A 112 -8.91 5.27 13.12
N PHE A 113 -8.11 4.74 12.19
CA PHE A 113 -7.70 3.34 12.19
C PHE A 113 -6.32 3.19 12.84
N SER A 114 -6.19 2.17 13.68
CA SER A 114 -4.93 1.77 14.30
C SER A 114 -4.89 0.25 14.45
N LEU A 115 -3.78 -0.29 14.91
CA LEU A 115 -3.68 -1.73 15.21
C LEU A 115 -4.65 -2.18 16.32
N ASP A 116 -5.20 -1.25 17.12
CA ASP A 116 -6.26 -1.54 18.08
C ASP A 116 -7.62 -1.80 17.43
N SER A 117 -7.80 -1.35 16.19
CA SER A 117 -9.00 -1.65 15.39
C SER A 117 -9.04 -3.09 14.87
N VAL A 118 -7.93 -3.80 14.96
CA VAL A 118 -7.81 -5.20 14.51
C VAL A 118 -8.17 -6.12 15.67
N ALA A 119 -9.17 -6.99 15.47
CA ALA A 119 -9.48 -8.06 16.39
C ALA A 119 -8.41 -9.16 16.34
N THR A 120 -8.19 -9.83 17.44
CA THR A 120 -7.25 -10.96 17.54
C THR A 120 -5.81 -10.62 17.13
N HIS A 121 -5.05 -11.58 16.62
CA HIS A 121 -3.68 -11.42 16.11
C HIS A 121 -2.71 -10.70 17.06
N THR A 122 -2.79 -10.94 18.37
CA THR A 122 -2.04 -10.21 19.40
C THR A 122 -0.53 -10.18 19.15
N ALA A 123 0.07 -11.33 18.75
CA ALA A 123 1.50 -11.42 18.47
C ALA A 123 1.88 -10.58 17.23
N ALA A 124 1.07 -10.64 16.16
CA ALA A 124 1.26 -9.86 14.95
C ALA A 124 1.15 -8.36 15.24
N LYS A 125 0.10 -7.94 15.97
CA LYS A 125 -0.08 -6.54 16.40
C LYS A 125 1.11 -6.03 17.19
N LYS A 126 1.61 -6.81 18.16
CA LYS A 126 2.80 -6.43 18.94
C LYS A 126 4.01 -6.19 18.04
N LYS A 127 4.31 -7.15 17.16
CA LYS A 127 5.47 -7.02 16.25
C LYS A 127 5.34 -5.83 15.31
N LEU A 128 4.14 -5.59 14.76
CA LEU A 128 3.89 -4.43 13.89
C LEU A 128 3.96 -3.09 14.64
N ARG A 129 3.55 -3.04 15.91
CA ARG A 129 3.75 -1.85 16.77
C ARG A 129 5.22 -1.53 17.02
N ASP A 130 6.02 -2.57 17.28
CA ASP A 130 7.47 -2.40 17.44
C ASP A 130 8.07 -1.79 16.16
N LEU A 131 7.66 -2.28 14.97
CA LEU A 131 8.09 -1.72 13.69
C LEU A 131 7.58 -0.28 13.47
N ALA A 132 6.32 0.00 13.79
CA ALA A 132 5.76 1.34 13.68
C ALA A 132 6.49 2.33 14.60
N TRP A 133 6.86 1.91 15.79
CA TRP A 133 7.66 2.71 16.72
C TRP A 133 9.05 3.02 16.14
N LEU A 134 9.74 2.03 15.56
CA LEU A 134 11.03 2.24 14.90
C LEU A 134 10.93 3.26 13.75
N ILE A 135 9.89 3.15 12.92
CA ILE A 135 9.63 4.07 11.80
C ILE A 135 9.41 5.50 12.32
N LYS A 136 8.50 5.68 13.28
CA LYS A 136 8.17 7.00 13.86
C LYS A 136 9.34 7.69 14.52
N ASN A 137 10.27 6.91 15.10
CA ASN A 137 11.45 7.44 15.79
C ASN A 137 12.70 7.50 14.90
N GLY A 138 12.56 7.29 13.59
CA GLY A 138 13.67 7.37 12.64
C GLY A 138 14.76 6.31 12.82
N LYS A 139 14.47 5.22 13.56
CA LYS A 139 15.40 4.09 13.77
C LYS A 139 15.30 3.09 12.62
N THR A 140 15.49 3.59 11.42
CA THR A 140 15.20 2.83 10.19
C THR A 140 16.33 1.90 9.76
N ASP A 141 17.51 2.05 10.31
CA ASP A 141 18.70 1.23 10.09
C ASP A 141 18.52 -0.23 10.55
N VAL A 142 17.70 -0.44 11.58
CA VAL A 142 17.39 -1.78 12.12
C VAL A 142 16.08 -2.37 11.58
N LEU A 143 15.37 -1.66 10.70
CA LEU A 143 14.12 -2.16 10.12
C LEU A 143 14.35 -3.33 9.17
N GLU A 144 13.51 -4.34 9.27
CA GLU A 144 13.39 -5.35 8.21
C GLU A 144 12.79 -4.71 6.95
N ARG A 145 13.38 -5.03 5.79
CA ARG A 145 12.94 -4.46 4.52
C ARG A 145 11.62 -5.04 4.02
N GLY A 146 11.38 -6.31 4.31
CA GLY A 146 10.19 -6.99 3.85
C GLY A 146 9.55 -7.84 4.92
N ILE A 147 8.24 -7.72 4.99
CA ILE A 147 7.35 -8.46 5.87
C ILE A 147 6.53 -9.42 5.02
N LEU A 148 6.56 -10.70 5.36
CA LEU A 148 5.68 -11.71 4.78
C LEU A 148 4.50 -11.95 5.74
N LEU A 149 3.28 -11.74 5.25
CA LEU A 149 2.04 -12.00 5.97
C LEU A 149 1.30 -13.19 5.35
N PRO A 150 1.69 -14.43 5.68
CA PRO A 150 0.95 -15.59 5.23
C PRO A 150 -0.30 -15.80 6.09
N GLY A 151 -1.39 -16.22 5.46
CA GLY A 151 -2.63 -16.54 6.17
C GLY A 151 -3.77 -16.84 5.22
N ARG A 152 -4.76 -17.59 5.68
CA ARG A 152 -5.93 -17.97 4.89
C ARG A 152 -6.67 -16.73 4.36
N VAL A 153 -7.44 -16.92 3.30
CA VAL A 153 -8.35 -15.88 2.81
C VAL A 153 -9.33 -15.51 3.93
N GLY A 154 -9.61 -14.22 4.09
CA GLY A 154 -10.57 -13.73 5.07
C GLY A 154 -10.05 -13.50 6.49
N VAL A 155 -8.77 -13.82 6.81
CA VAL A 155 -8.19 -13.58 8.16
C VAL A 155 -7.87 -12.11 8.45
N GLY A 156 -8.06 -11.19 7.49
CA GLY A 156 -7.88 -9.75 7.70
C GLY A 156 -6.49 -9.21 7.36
N LYS A 157 -5.71 -9.88 6.49
CA LYS A 157 -4.36 -9.44 6.06
C LYS A 157 -4.34 -7.98 5.60
N SER A 158 -5.15 -7.64 4.61
CA SER A 158 -5.19 -6.29 4.01
C SER A 158 -5.65 -5.22 5.02
N PHE A 159 -6.61 -5.57 5.90
CA PHE A 159 -7.06 -4.68 6.97
C PHE A 159 -5.95 -4.42 8.01
N LEU A 160 -5.21 -5.45 8.40
CA LEU A 160 -4.06 -5.32 9.30
C LEU A 160 -2.98 -4.40 8.72
N VAL A 161 -2.71 -4.51 7.41
CA VAL A 161 -1.74 -3.64 6.72
C VAL A 161 -2.23 -2.20 6.65
N ASP A 162 -3.51 -1.96 6.35
CA ASP A 162 -4.11 -0.62 6.37
C ASP A 162 -3.99 0.02 7.77
N CYS A 163 -4.27 -0.75 8.84
CA CYS A 163 -4.12 -0.30 10.23
C CYS A 163 -2.66 -0.02 10.61
N PHE A 164 -1.72 -0.88 10.19
CA PHE A 164 -0.29 -0.68 10.39
C PHE A 164 0.21 0.59 9.70
N ALA A 165 -0.19 0.81 8.44
CA ALA A 165 0.16 2.01 7.68
C ALA A 165 -0.36 3.29 8.34
N SER A 166 -1.62 3.25 8.81
CA SER A 166 -2.22 4.36 9.55
C SER A 166 -1.49 4.64 10.85
N GLU A 167 -1.09 3.61 11.57
CA GLU A 167 -0.27 3.77 12.78
C GLU A 167 1.12 4.32 12.48
N CYS A 168 1.75 3.94 11.37
CA CYS A 168 3.02 4.53 10.92
C CYS A 168 2.87 5.97 10.43
N GLY A 169 1.68 6.37 9.99
CA GLY A 169 1.46 7.64 9.28
C GLY A 169 2.08 7.65 7.88
N LEU A 170 2.30 6.47 7.29
CA LEU A 170 2.89 6.33 5.97
C LEU A 170 1.83 5.99 4.91
N PRO A 171 1.98 6.52 3.69
CA PRO A 171 1.14 6.12 2.57
C PRO A 171 1.41 4.67 2.17
N VAL A 172 0.41 4.03 1.58
CA VAL A 172 0.49 2.69 1.02
C VAL A 172 0.48 2.76 -0.49
N MET A 173 1.41 2.08 -1.13
CA MET A 173 1.40 1.80 -2.55
C MET A 173 1.13 0.31 -2.76
N GLU A 174 -0.06 -0.02 -3.20
CA GLU A 174 -0.44 -1.39 -3.52
C GLU A 174 -0.09 -1.68 -4.98
N ILE A 175 0.71 -2.69 -5.19
CA ILE A 175 1.05 -3.16 -6.52
C ILE A 175 -0.02 -4.16 -6.96
N GLY A 176 -0.70 -3.85 -8.07
CA GLY A 176 -1.79 -4.65 -8.59
C GLY A 176 -1.36 -5.94 -9.27
N ASP A 177 -2.34 -6.68 -9.79
CA ASP A 177 -2.12 -7.96 -10.45
C ASP A 177 -1.31 -7.80 -11.75
N PHE A 178 -0.14 -8.40 -11.72
CA PHE A 178 0.82 -8.36 -12.82
C PHE A 178 0.50 -9.33 -13.96
N ARG A 179 -0.30 -10.37 -13.72
CA ARG A 179 -0.51 -11.43 -14.69
C ARG A 179 -1.47 -11.08 -15.82
N SER A 180 -2.50 -10.31 -15.53
CA SER A 180 -3.58 -10.04 -16.49
C SER A 180 -3.29 -8.91 -17.49
N LYS A 181 -2.30 -8.04 -17.22
CA LYS A 181 -2.02 -6.82 -18.00
C LYS A 181 -0.66 -6.79 -18.69
N TRP A 182 0.13 -7.85 -18.61
CA TRP A 182 1.55 -7.82 -18.95
C TRP A 182 1.91 -8.53 -20.26
N VAL A 183 1.27 -8.16 -21.34
CA VAL A 183 1.68 -8.57 -22.67
C VAL A 183 2.38 -7.40 -23.36
N GLY A 184 3.71 -7.47 -23.48
CA GLY A 184 4.52 -6.63 -24.35
C GLY A 184 5.40 -5.54 -23.69
N ASP A 185 5.02 -4.90 -22.57
CA ASP A 185 5.75 -3.76 -21.98
C ASP A 185 6.18 -3.93 -20.51
N THR A 186 6.32 -5.16 -20.08
CA THR A 186 6.51 -5.58 -18.69
C THR A 186 7.70 -4.93 -17.97
N GLU A 187 8.87 -4.93 -18.58
CA GLU A 187 10.10 -4.39 -17.98
C GLU A 187 10.07 -2.87 -17.84
N ARG A 188 9.42 -2.18 -18.78
CA ARG A 188 9.26 -0.72 -18.73
C ARG A 188 8.34 -0.29 -17.62
N GLN A 189 7.21 -0.99 -17.46
CA GLN A 189 6.24 -0.73 -16.40
C GLN A 189 6.84 -1.01 -15.03
N GLN A 190 7.57 -2.11 -14.87
CA GLN A 190 8.29 -2.43 -13.66
C GLN A 190 9.30 -1.33 -13.29
N SER A 191 10.11 -0.89 -14.24
CA SER A 191 11.08 0.18 -14.03
C SER A 191 10.40 1.47 -13.57
N ARG A 192 9.25 1.82 -14.14
CA ARG A 192 8.44 2.98 -13.71
C ARG A 192 7.96 2.84 -12.28
N ILE A 193 7.44 1.67 -11.90
CA ILE A 193 6.99 1.39 -10.53
C ILE A 193 8.14 1.53 -9.55
N LEU A 194 9.27 0.88 -9.79
CA LEU A 194 10.42 0.92 -8.91
C LEU A 194 11.03 2.33 -8.78
N MET A 195 11.09 3.09 -9.87
CA MET A 195 11.51 4.50 -9.83
C MET A 195 10.55 5.36 -8.99
N THR A 196 9.26 5.14 -9.15
CA THR A 196 8.24 5.88 -8.39
C THR A 196 8.34 5.56 -6.90
N ILE A 197 8.50 4.30 -6.51
CA ILE A 197 8.69 3.87 -5.11
C ILE A 197 9.91 4.58 -4.51
N ARG A 198 11.07 4.54 -5.19
CA ARG A 198 12.29 5.22 -4.74
C ARG A 198 12.11 6.72 -4.49
N ALA A 199 11.33 7.37 -5.35
CA ALA A 199 11.15 8.81 -5.29
C ALA A 199 10.08 9.28 -4.28
N LEU A 200 9.16 8.40 -3.86
CA LEU A 200 8.09 8.74 -2.92
C LEU A 200 8.60 9.11 -1.52
N GLY A 201 9.78 8.63 -1.12
CA GLY A 201 10.28 8.72 0.25
C GLY A 201 9.67 7.60 1.11
N PRO A 202 9.48 7.76 2.41
CA PRO A 202 8.96 6.69 3.24
C PRO A 202 7.56 6.24 2.79
N VAL A 203 7.45 4.95 2.40
CA VAL A 203 6.22 4.36 1.85
C VAL A 203 6.13 2.87 2.23
N ILE A 204 4.92 2.38 2.47
CA ILE A 204 4.65 0.96 2.61
C ILE A 204 4.22 0.42 1.24
N VAL A 205 5.00 -0.49 0.68
CA VAL A 205 4.71 -1.14 -0.61
C VAL A 205 4.06 -2.48 -0.34
N VAL A 206 2.85 -2.64 -0.82
CA VAL A 206 2.04 -3.85 -0.59
C VAL A 206 1.94 -4.65 -1.89
N VAL A 207 2.23 -5.94 -1.79
CA VAL A 207 2.00 -6.92 -2.84
C VAL A 207 0.99 -7.91 -2.31
N ASP A 208 -0.24 -7.85 -2.80
CA ASP A 208 -1.26 -8.85 -2.50
C ASP A 208 -1.10 -10.04 -3.46
N GLU A 209 -1.56 -11.21 -3.04
CA GLU A 209 -1.36 -12.46 -3.78
C GLU A 209 0.10 -12.65 -4.24
N ALA A 210 1.05 -12.42 -3.32
CA ALA A 210 2.47 -12.39 -3.61
C ALA A 210 3.00 -13.70 -4.23
N ASP A 211 2.32 -14.82 -4.01
CA ASP A 211 2.59 -16.09 -4.68
C ASP A 211 2.31 -16.03 -6.19
N ALA A 212 1.39 -15.21 -6.63
CA ALA A 212 1.16 -14.96 -8.05
C ALA A 212 2.30 -14.14 -8.68
N VAL A 213 2.87 -13.20 -7.93
CA VAL A 213 3.94 -12.30 -8.39
C VAL A 213 5.32 -12.94 -8.23
N PHE A 214 5.59 -13.57 -7.10
CA PHE A 214 6.90 -14.06 -6.68
C PHE A 214 6.93 -15.59 -6.49
N GLY A 215 6.02 -16.32 -7.13
CA GLY A 215 5.94 -17.79 -7.04
C GLY A 215 7.09 -18.51 -7.75
N ASN A 216 7.34 -19.75 -7.31
CA ASN A 216 8.21 -20.66 -8.04
C ASN A 216 7.57 -21.00 -9.39
N ARG A 217 8.34 -20.89 -10.44
CA ARG A 217 7.94 -21.28 -11.80
C ARG A 217 8.69 -22.55 -12.17
N SER A 218 8.01 -23.67 -11.98
CA SER A 218 8.41 -24.90 -12.61
C SER A 218 7.66 -24.98 -13.95
N ASP A 219 8.44 -24.98 -15.03
CA ASP A 219 8.04 -25.39 -16.37
C ASP A 219 6.65 -24.97 -16.87
N ASP A 220 6.61 -23.91 -17.66
CA ASP A 220 5.81 -23.88 -18.87
C ASP A 220 6.16 -22.59 -19.65
N GLY A 221 6.93 -22.74 -20.73
CA GLY A 221 6.91 -21.91 -21.93
C GLY A 221 6.96 -20.38 -21.80
N ASP A 222 7.20 -19.82 -20.61
CA ASP A 222 7.16 -18.38 -20.40
C ASP A 222 8.48 -17.75 -20.79
N SER A 223 8.38 -16.84 -21.74
CA SER A 223 9.48 -16.01 -22.22
C SER A 223 10.27 -15.45 -21.02
N GLY A 224 11.61 -15.49 -21.06
CA GLY A 224 12.51 -15.02 -19.97
C GLY A 224 12.24 -13.62 -19.38
N VAL A 225 11.21 -12.91 -19.84
CA VAL A 225 10.69 -11.64 -19.35
C VAL A 225 10.24 -11.76 -17.89
N SER A 226 9.49 -12.79 -17.58
CA SER A 226 8.94 -13.01 -16.24
C SER A 226 10.05 -13.28 -15.21
N SER A 227 11.10 -13.99 -15.60
CA SER A 227 12.27 -14.23 -14.76
C SER A 227 13.07 -12.94 -14.51
N ARG A 228 13.21 -12.06 -15.52
CA ARG A 228 13.90 -10.77 -15.39
C ARG A 228 13.15 -9.80 -14.48
N VAL A 229 11.82 -9.77 -14.60
CA VAL A 229 10.97 -8.96 -13.71
C VAL A 229 11.11 -9.41 -12.26
N PHE A 230 11.03 -10.71 -12.01
CA PHE A 230 11.27 -11.27 -10.69
C PHE A 230 12.65 -10.88 -10.16
N ALA A 231 13.70 -11.06 -10.95
CA ALA A 231 15.07 -10.73 -10.56
C ALA A 231 15.23 -9.24 -10.22
N ALA A 232 14.61 -8.34 -10.96
CA ALA A 232 14.67 -6.91 -10.71
C ALA A 232 13.94 -6.50 -9.42
N PHE A 233 12.76 -7.07 -9.14
CA PHE A 233 12.10 -6.88 -7.82
C PHE A 233 12.93 -7.45 -6.68
N ALA A 234 13.45 -8.65 -6.84
CA ALA A 234 14.27 -9.31 -5.84
C ALA A 234 15.56 -8.53 -5.53
N ALA A 235 16.19 -7.95 -6.55
CA ALA A 235 17.35 -7.07 -6.40
C ALA A 235 16.98 -5.76 -5.70
N HIS A 236 15.87 -5.13 -6.09
CA HIS A 236 15.40 -3.89 -5.48
C HIS A 236 15.01 -4.06 -4.01
N ILE A 237 14.24 -5.10 -3.68
CA ILE A 237 13.88 -5.42 -2.28
C ILE A 237 15.13 -5.75 -1.46
N GLY A 238 16.13 -6.38 -2.06
CA GLY A 238 17.41 -6.71 -1.43
C GLY A 238 18.39 -5.54 -1.26
N ASP A 239 18.14 -4.38 -1.87
CA ASP A 239 19.05 -3.22 -1.83
C ASP A 239 19.03 -2.52 -0.46
N SER A 240 20.05 -2.77 0.35
CA SER A 240 20.17 -2.24 1.72
C SER A 240 20.21 -0.70 1.79
N SER A 241 20.58 0.00 0.70
CA SER A 241 20.62 1.46 0.65
C SER A 241 19.23 2.11 0.75
N LEU A 242 18.17 1.34 0.48
CA LEU A 242 16.77 1.78 0.54
C LEU A 242 16.10 1.47 1.89
N ARG A 243 16.86 0.97 2.86
CA ARG A 243 16.32 0.66 4.20
C ARG A 243 15.74 1.91 4.86
N GLY A 244 14.54 1.77 5.42
CA GLY A 244 13.82 2.89 6.05
C GLY A 244 13.13 3.85 5.09
N ARG A 245 13.39 3.75 3.78
CA ARG A 245 12.65 4.51 2.76
C ARG A 245 11.46 3.73 2.22
N GLU A 246 11.54 2.43 2.26
CA GLU A 246 10.53 1.51 1.76
C GLU A 246 10.37 0.36 2.74
N VAL A 247 9.12 0.03 3.07
CA VAL A 247 8.76 -1.17 3.82
C VAL A 247 7.87 -2.02 2.94
N TRP A 248 8.38 -3.17 2.51
CA TRP A 248 7.66 -4.08 1.65
C TRP A 248 6.82 -5.05 2.47
N VAL A 249 5.57 -5.24 2.09
CA VAL A 249 4.64 -6.18 2.71
C VAL A 249 4.08 -7.11 1.64
N ALA A 250 4.47 -8.38 1.70
CA ALA A 250 3.93 -9.42 0.84
C ALA A 250 2.82 -10.17 1.58
N MET A 251 1.63 -10.22 1.02
CA MET A 251 0.50 -10.99 1.55
C MET A 251 0.25 -12.20 0.67
N THR A 252 0.04 -13.36 1.26
CA THR A 252 -0.27 -14.57 0.50
C THR A 252 -1.13 -15.54 1.32
N SER A 253 -1.97 -16.31 0.61
CA SER A 253 -2.66 -17.47 1.17
C SER A 253 -1.89 -18.79 0.91
N ARG A 254 -0.91 -18.75 0.01
CA ARG A 254 -0.11 -19.89 -0.44
C ARG A 254 1.39 -19.64 -0.27
N PRO A 255 1.89 -19.56 0.98
CA PRO A 255 3.31 -19.29 1.23
C PRO A 255 4.22 -20.40 0.71
N ASP A 256 3.70 -21.59 0.49
CA ASP A 256 4.38 -22.71 -0.14
C ASP A 256 4.82 -22.43 -1.58
N LEU A 257 4.01 -21.68 -2.33
CA LEU A 257 4.29 -21.32 -3.73
C LEU A 257 5.28 -20.16 -3.88
N LEU A 258 5.50 -19.38 -2.83
CA LEU A 258 6.45 -18.27 -2.89
C LEU A 258 7.89 -18.77 -3.03
N ALA A 259 8.65 -18.20 -3.96
CA ALA A 259 10.04 -18.57 -4.22
C ALA A 259 10.90 -18.46 -2.93
N ILE A 260 11.78 -19.43 -2.72
CA ILE A 260 12.65 -19.51 -1.54
C ILE A 260 13.52 -18.25 -1.43
N ASP A 261 14.01 -17.76 -2.56
CA ASP A 261 14.81 -16.54 -2.64
C ASP A 261 14.12 -15.31 -2.06
N MET A 262 12.80 -15.22 -2.14
CA MET A 262 12.04 -14.10 -1.57
C MET A 262 11.86 -14.21 -0.06
N LYS A 263 11.94 -15.41 0.51
CA LYS A 263 11.72 -15.69 1.96
C LYS A 263 12.95 -15.48 2.83
N ARG A 264 14.11 -15.21 2.23
CA ARG A 264 15.36 -15.08 2.98
C ARG A 264 15.54 -13.69 3.57
N GLN A 265 16.47 -13.56 4.54
CA GLN A 265 16.84 -12.28 5.15
C GLN A 265 17.29 -11.27 4.10
N GLY A 266 16.98 -10.00 4.33
CA GLY A 266 17.23 -8.91 3.41
C GLY A 266 16.12 -8.72 2.34
N ARG A 267 15.15 -9.66 2.26
CA ARG A 267 13.93 -9.55 1.45
C ARG A 267 12.72 -9.69 2.36
N PHE A 268 11.86 -10.69 2.17
CA PHE A 268 10.73 -10.95 3.08
C PHE A 268 11.15 -11.88 4.25
N GLY A 269 12.23 -11.48 4.95
CA GLY A 269 12.80 -12.27 6.04
C GLY A 269 11.95 -12.28 7.31
N LEU A 270 11.12 -11.25 7.53
CA LEU A 270 10.22 -11.19 8.66
C LEU A 270 8.88 -11.83 8.31
N CYS A 271 8.65 -13.04 8.76
CA CYS A 271 7.39 -13.75 8.56
C CYS A 271 6.47 -13.57 9.79
N ILE A 272 5.27 -13.06 9.57
CA ILE A 272 4.24 -12.85 10.59
C ILE A 272 2.98 -13.62 10.15
N PRO A 273 2.80 -14.88 10.55
CA PRO A 273 1.65 -15.67 10.15
C PRO A 273 0.37 -15.20 10.83
N LEU A 274 -0.74 -15.20 10.08
CA LEU A 274 -2.06 -14.88 10.58
C LEU A 274 -2.95 -16.12 10.52
N PHE A 275 -3.56 -16.44 11.66
CA PHE A 275 -4.41 -17.61 11.80
C PHE A 275 -5.88 -17.20 12.01
N PRO A 276 -6.85 -18.03 11.63
CA PRO A 276 -8.23 -17.86 12.05
C PRO A 276 -8.31 -17.84 13.59
N ALA A 277 -9.33 -17.21 14.14
CA ALA A 277 -9.61 -17.28 15.56
C ALA A 277 -9.88 -18.74 15.96
N GLN A 278 -9.16 -19.23 16.97
CA GLN A 278 -9.20 -20.64 17.38
C GLN A 278 -9.78 -20.83 18.79
N THR A 279 -9.77 -19.79 19.60
CA THR A 279 -10.28 -19.83 20.97
C THR A 279 -11.64 -19.12 21.07
N ALA A 280 -12.47 -19.55 22.02
CA ALA A 280 -13.75 -18.89 22.26
C ALA A 280 -13.59 -17.39 22.56
N SER A 281 -12.51 -16.98 23.18
CA SER A 281 -12.22 -15.56 23.45
C SER A 281 -11.95 -14.80 22.15
N GLU A 282 -11.12 -15.34 21.26
CA GLU A 282 -10.80 -14.72 19.96
C GLU A 282 -12.03 -14.64 19.05
N VAL A 283 -12.85 -15.70 19.03
CA VAL A 283 -14.12 -15.71 18.27
C VAL A 283 -15.05 -14.61 18.79
N MET A 284 -15.19 -14.46 20.11
CA MET A 284 -16.02 -13.41 20.69
C MET A 284 -15.49 -12.02 20.37
N GLU A 285 -14.16 -11.80 20.46
CA GLU A 285 -13.51 -10.54 20.08
C GLU A 285 -13.80 -10.19 18.62
N LEU A 286 -13.72 -11.17 17.70
CA LEU A 286 -14.07 -10.96 16.28
C LEU A 286 -15.52 -10.51 16.12
N PHE A 287 -16.49 -11.19 16.77
CA PHE A 287 -17.89 -10.81 16.70
C PHE A 287 -18.14 -9.39 17.23
N GLU A 288 -17.55 -9.04 18.35
CA GLU A 288 -17.71 -7.71 18.98
C GLU A 288 -17.11 -6.60 18.11
N VAL A 289 -15.89 -6.78 17.60
CA VAL A 289 -15.21 -5.77 16.79
C VAL A 289 -15.90 -5.59 15.44
N ILE A 290 -16.27 -6.68 14.75
CA ILE A 290 -16.91 -6.59 13.44
C ILE A 290 -18.34 -6.05 13.58
N ALA A 291 -19.10 -6.47 14.59
CA ALA A 291 -20.44 -5.94 14.85
C ALA A 291 -20.41 -4.43 15.12
N ARG A 292 -19.45 -3.95 15.93
CA ARG A 292 -19.24 -2.52 16.17
C ARG A 292 -18.93 -1.78 14.86
N THR A 293 -18.02 -2.30 14.04
CA THR A 293 -17.66 -1.70 12.75
C THR A 293 -18.84 -1.64 11.78
N ARG A 294 -19.71 -2.67 11.79
CA ARG A 294 -20.90 -2.76 10.94
C ARG A 294 -22.16 -2.15 11.58
N ARG A 295 -22.02 -1.52 12.76
CA ARG A 295 -23.11 -0.90 13.53
C ARG A 295 -24.27 -1.89 13.80
N ILE A 296 -23.91 -3.10 14.23
CA ILE A 296 -24.86 -4.16 14.61
C ILE A 296 -24.83 -4.29 16.13
N ALA A 297 -25.98 -4.16 16.77
CA ALA A 297 -26.09 -4.37 18.20
C ALA A 297 -26.19 -5.87 18.51
N LEU A 298 -25.31 -6.38 19.36
CA LEU A 298 -25.35 -7.75 19.85
C LEU A 298 -25.86 -7.77 21.29
N SER A 299 -27.00 -8.42 21.54
CA SER A 299 -27.53 -8.60 22.88
C SER A 299 -26.78 -9.71 23.63
N LYS A 300 -26.82 -9.65 24.98
CA LYS A 300 -26.18 -10.68 25.83
C LYS A 300 -26.64 -12.13 25.52
N PRO A 301 -27.92 -12.42 25.27
CA PRO A 301 -28.36 -13.76 24.88
C PRO A 301 -27.75 -14.23 23.56
N VAL A 302 -27.63 -13.30 22.58
CA VAL A 302 -26.99 -13.60 21.27
C VAL A 302 -25.53 -13.94 21.46
N LEU A 303 -24.79 -13.14 22.24
CA LEU A 303 -23.37 -13.40 22.56
C LEU A 303 -23.17 -14.77 23.24
N THR A 304 -24.05 -15.12 24.18
CA THR A 304 -24.03 -16.43 24.85
C THR A 304 -24.24 -17.57 23.83
N THR A 305 -25.19 -17.37 22.92
CA THR A 305 -25.49 -18.36 21.87
C THR A 305 -24.31 -18.52 20.87
N ILE A 306 -23.70 -17.40 20.45
CA ILE A 306 -22.50 -17.39 19.60
C ILE A 306 -21.38 -18.18 20.29
N ARG A 307 -21.10 -17.87 21.55
CA ARG A 307 -20.06 -18.56 22.33
C ARG A 307 -20.29 -20.06 22.40
N LYS A 308 -21.51 -20.47 22.67
CA LYS A 308 -21.89 -21.89 22.80
C LYS A 308 -21.80 -22.65 21.48
N LYS A 309 -22.23 -22.03 20.37
CA LYS A 309 -22.33 -22.71 19.06
C LYS A 309 -21.08 -22.59 18.20
N LEU A 310 -20.34 -21.51 18.33
CA LEU A 310 -19.23 -21.15 17.44
C LEU A 310 -17.88 -20.97 18.14
N GLY A 311 -17.84 -20.92 19.48
CA GLY A 311 -16.62 -20.61 20.23
C GLY A 311 -15.47 -21.60 20.04
N GLU A 312 -15.75 -22.84 19.61
CA GLU A 312 -14.74 -23.87 19.33
C GLU A 312 -14.43 -24.01 17.83
N ARG A 313 -15.00 -23.15 16.99
CA ARG A 313 -14.78 -23.19 15.54
C ARG A 313 -13.67 -22.23 15.13
N ALA A 314 -12.79 -22.69 14.25
CA ALA A 314 -11.82 -21.82 13.62
C ALA A 314 -12.54 -20.88 12.63
N LEU A 315 -12.74 -19.61 13.01
CA LEU A 315 -13.44 -18.62 12.20
C LEU A 315 -12.49 -17.51 11.73
N THR A 316 -12.69 -17.09 10.47
CA THR A 316 -12.04 -15.90 9.92
C THR A 316 -12.90 -14.66 10.12
N GLY A 317 -12.29 -13.47 9.95
CA GLY A 317 -13.05 -12.22 9.96
C GLY A 317 -14.16 -12.19 8.90
N SER A 318 -13.91 -12.73 7.71
CA SER A 318 -14.91 -12.81 6.63
C SER A 318 -16.07 -13.76 6.97
N ASP A 319 -15.80 -14.86 7.67
CA ASP A 319 -16.85 -15.78 8.12
C ASP A 319 -17.80 -15.07 9.10
N VAL A 320 -17.23 -14.38 10.10
CA VAL A 320 -17.98 -13.63 11.10
C VAL A 320 -18.77 -12.49 10.46
N GLU A 321 -18.16 -11.74 9.55
CA GLU A 321 -18.83 -10.69 8.80
C GLU A 321 -20.02 -11.22 8.01
N SER A 322 -19.85 -12.33 7.31
CA SER A 322 -20.90 -12.98 6.53
C SER A 322 -22.07 -13.43 7.43
N ILE A 323 -21.78 -13.98 8.62
CA ILE A 323 -22.81 -14.37 9.59
C ILE A 323 -23.59 -13.15 10.06
N LEU A 324 -22.89 -12.08 10.44
CA LEU A 324 -23.53 -10.86 10.95
C LEU A 324 -24.37 -10.15 9.88
N MET A 325 -23.88 -10.09 8.64
CA MET A 325 -24.61 -9.46 7.54
C MET A 325 -25.87 -10.25 7.17
N ARG A 326 -25.81 -11.58 7.12
CA ARG A 326 -26.99 -12.42 6.90
C ARG A 326 -28.01 -12.30 8.03
N ALA A 327 -27.55 -12.26 9.28
CA ALA A 327 -28.43 -12.03 10.43
C ALA A 327 -29.15 -10.67 10.34
N LYS A 328 -28.43 -9.62 9.94
CA LYS A 328 -29.00 -8.29 9.73
C LYS A 328 -30.01 -8.28 8.58
N GLU A 329 -29.72 -8.96 7.47
CA GLU A 329 -30.62 -9.10 6.34
C GLU A 329 -31.92 -9.80 6.75
N CYS A 330 -31.84 -10.92 7.47
CA CYS A 330 -33.00 -11.64 7.98
C CYS A 330 -33.86 -10.75 8.91
N ALA A 331 -33.22 -9.97 9.78
CA ALA A 331 -33.95 -9.06 10.68
C ALA A 331 -34.69 -7.96 9.92
N VAL A 332 -34.08 -7.39 8.88
CA VAL A 332 -34.73 -6.36 8.02
C VAL A 332 -35.88 -6.96 7.24
N MET A 333 -35.74 -8.18 6.71
CA MET A 333 -36.82 -8.85 6.00
C MET A 333 -37.99 -9.20 6.89
N ALA A 334 -37.75 -9.65 8.14
CA ALA A 334 -38.82 -9.92 9.12
C ALA A 334 -39.60 -8.63 9.47
N GLN A 335 -38.94 -7.49 9.62
CA GLN A 335 -39.63 -6.20 9.84
C GLN A 335 -40.50 -5.80 8.64
N ARG A 336 -40.07 -6.05 7.42
CA ARG A 336 -40.83 -5.77 6.20
C ARG A 336 -42.14 -6.60 6.15
N ASP A 337 -42.08 -7.85 6.58
CA ASP A 337 -43.24 -8.75 6.57
C ASP A 337 -44.27 -8.31 7.64
N ASP A 338 -43.81 -7.76 8.79
CA ASP A 338 -44.65 -7.18 9.81
C ASP A 338 -45.30 -5.86 9.36
N ASP A 339 -44.62 -5.04 8.54
CA ASP A 339 -45.17 -3.77 8.01
C ASP A 339 -46.19 -3.97 6.87
N VAL A 340 -46.29 -5.17 6.30
CA VAL A 340 -47.23 -5.52 5.18
C VAL A 340 -48.50 -6.21 5.71
N GLN A 341 -48.60 -6.61 7.00
CA GLN A 341 -49.78 -7.11 7.65
C GLN A 341 -50.55 -5.98 8.36
#